data_76680a9d1f44dfd8e179528fd629af2a
#
_entry.id   76680a9d1f44dfd8e179528fd629af2a
#
_cell.length_a   1.000
_cell.length_b   1.000
_cell.length_c   1.000
_cell.angle_alpha   90.00
_cell.angle_beta   90.00
_cell.angle_gamma   90.00
#
_symmetry.space_group_name_H-M   'P 1'
#
loop_
_entity.id
_entity.type
_entity.pdbx_description
1 polymer ?
#
loop_
_entity_poly.entity_id
_entity_poly.type
_entity_poly.pdbx_seq_one_letter_code
_entity_poly.pdbx_strand_id
1 'polypeptide(L)' 'MACACKGRKNVVYVWTDGVTTAEYETRVEAKAKVLRKGGSYTEVKKGG' A
#
# COMPACT_ATOMS: atom_id res chain seq x y z
N MET A 1 -7.51 22.16 -3.45
CA MET A 1 -7.37 21.82 -3.23
C MET A 1 -6.80 21.18 -2.72
N ALA A 2 -6.59 20.95 -2.73
CA ALA A 2 -6.07 20.46 -2.38
C ALA A 2 -5.73 19.96 -1.58
N CYS A 3 -5.91 19.87 -1.21
CA CYS A 3 -5.58 19.47 -0.29
C CYS A 3 -5.36 18.40 -0.13
N ALA A 4 -5.76 18.00 -0.61
CA ALA A 4 -5.56 16.80 -0.47
C ALA A 4 -4.32 16.46 -0.18
N CYS A 5 -3.60 16.87 -0.77
CA CYS A 5 -2.37 16.49 -0.53
C CYS A 5 -1.89 16.74 0.73
N LYS A 6 -2.51 17.41 1.41
CA LYS A 6 -1.98 17.73 2.55
C LYS A 6 -1.58 16.68 3.30
N GLY A 7 -0.60 16.56 3.82
CA GLY A 7 -0.22 15.57 4.71
C GLY A 7 -0.12 14.24 4.13
N ARG A 8 -0.37 14.06 2.90
CA ARG A 8 -0.29 12.82 2.41
C ARG A 8 1.08 12.44 2.22
N LYS A 9 1.50 11.32 2.60
CA LYS A 9 2.80 10.85 2.36
C LYS A 9 2.80 10.18 1.06
N ASN A 10 3.78 10.28 0.27
CA ASN A 10 3.84 9.62 -1.00
C ASN A 10 4.35 8.22 -0.79
N VAL A 11 3.55 7.45 -0.15
CA VAL A 11 3.92 6.09 0.19
C VAL A 11 2.82 5.15 -0.22
N VAL A 12 3.17 4.03 -0.79
CA VAL A 12 2.18 3.02 -1.13
C VAL A 12 2.65 1.72 -0.51
N TYR A 13 1.73 0.81 -0.34
CA TYR A 13 2.04 -0.48 0.22
C TYR A 13 1.82 -1.53 -0.84
N VAL A 14 2.86 -2.20 -1.21
CA VAL A 14 2.80 -3.20 -2.26
C VAL A 14 2.65 -4.57 -1.63
N TRP A 15 1.55 -5.23 -1.94
CA TRP A 15 1.27 -6.54 -1.40
C TRP A 15 1.55 -7.57 -2.49
N THR A 16 2.11 -8.68 -2.11
CA THR A 16 2.35 -9.74 -3.05
C THR A 16 2.28 -11.08 -2.34
N ASP A 17 1.81 -12.07 -3.05
CA ASP A 17 1.79 -13.41 -2.48
C ASP A 17 2.73 -14.31 -3.29
N GLY A 18 3.54 -13.71 -4.11
CA GLY A 18 4.46 -14.50 -4.91
C GLY A 18 3.96 -14.73 -6.32
N VAL A 19 2.68 -14.58 -6.52
CA VAL A 19 2.11 -14.78 -7.83
C VAL A 19 1.43 -13.50 -8.27
N THR A 20 0.72 -12.88 -7.38
CA THR A 20 -0.04 -11.67 -7.69
C THR A 20 0.54 -10.51 -6.90
N THR A 21 0.50 -9.35 -7.48
CA THR A 21 0.99 -8.15 -6.82
C THR A 21 -0.07 -7.08 -6.92
N ALA A 22 -0.25 -6.33 -5.86
CA ALA A 22 -1.23 -5.25 -5.85
C ALA A 22 -0.68 -4.11 -5.01
N GLU A 23 -1.11 -2.91 -5.32
CA GLU A 23 -0.67 -1.74 -4.58
C GLU A 23 -1.84 -1.12 -3.88
N TYR A 24 -1.60 -0.66 -2.68
CA TYR A 24 -2.63 0.00 -1.89
C TYR A 24 -2.06 1.28 -1.33
N GLU A 25 -2.91 2.24 -1.12
CA GLU A 25 -2.45 3.51 -0.60
C GLU A 25 -2.46 3.54 0.91
N THR A 26 -3.09 2.59 1.53
CA THR A 26 -3.15 2.56 2.98
C THR A 26 -2.63 1.24 3.49
N ARG A 27 -2.02 1.29 4.65
CA ARG A 27 -1.48 0.08 5.23
C ARG A 27 -2.61 -0.85 5.65
N VAL A 28 -3.73 -0.27 6.05
CA VAL A 28 -4.85 -1.08 6.50
C VAL A 28 -5.32 -2.00 5.39
N GLU A 29 -5.40 -1.49 4.19
CA GLU A 29 -5.86 -2.31 3.09
C GLU A 29 -4.85 -3.39 2.75
N ALA A 30 -3.58 -3.05 2.76
CA ALA A 30 -2.56 -4.03 2.47
C ALA A 30 -2.57 -5.12 3.53
N LYS A 31 -2.70 -4.71 4.78
CA LYS A 31 -2.71 -5.67 5.85
C LYS A 31 -3.93 -6.57 5.78
N ALA A 32 -5.06 -6.00 5.42
CA ALA A 32 -6.27 -6.79 5.29
C ALA A 32 -6.10 -7.84 4.20
N LYS A 33 -5.40 -7.48 3.14
CA LYS A 33 -5.19 -8.41 2.07
C LYS A 33 -4.33 -9.57 2.55
N VAL A 34 -3.31 -9.25 3.33
CA VAL A 34 -2.44 -10.28 3.86
C VAL A 34 -3.24 -11.25 4.74
N LEU A 35 -4.16 -10.71 5.53
CA LEU A 35 -4.94 -11.54 6.39
C LEU A 35 -5.92 -12.41 5.61
N ARG A 36 -6.35 -11.93 4.48
CA ARG A 36 -7.29 -12.70 3.69
C ARG A 36 -6.62 -13.67 2.77
N LYS A 37 -5.68 -13.20 2.02
CA LYS A 37 -5.05 -14.02 1.02
C LYS A 37 -3.67 -14.51 1.38
N GLY A 38 -3.12 -13.96 2.40
CA GLY A 38 -1.76 -14.33 2.77
C GLY A 38 -0.77 -13.49 2.02
N GLY A 39 0.48 -13.85 2.06
CA GLY A 39 1.51 -13.07 1.41
C GLY A 39 2.08 -12.05 2.36
N SER A 40 2.59 -10.99 1.81
CA SER A 40 3.15 -9.94 2.65
C SER A 40 3.10 -8.62 1.88
N TYR A 41 3.36 -7.55 2.59
CA TYR A 41 3.37 -6.26 1.93
C TYR A 41 4.60 -5.48 2.35
N THR A 42 4.95 -4.51 1.55
CA THR A 42 6.11 -3.70 1.79
C THR A 42 5.76 -2.25 1.55
N GLU A 43 6.31 -1.39 2.37
CA GLU A 43 6.09 0.04 2.22
C GLU A 43 7.07 0.57 1.19
N VAL A 44 6.57 1.27 0.20
CA VAL A 44 7.40 1.80 -0.86
C VAL A 44 7.13 3.28 -0.99
N LYS A 45 8.19 4.07 -0.95
CA LYS A 45 8.02 5.50 -1.11
C LYS A 45 8.00 5.84 -2.57
N LYS A 46 7.02 6.61 -2.93
CA LYS A 46 6.92 6.96 -4.31
C LYS A 46 7.60 8.23 -4.61
N GLY A 47 8.43 8.63 -4.14
CA GLY A 47 9.16 9.68 -4.54
C GLY A 47 8.58 10.95 -4.39
N GLY A 48 8.43 11.68 -4.59
CA GLY A 48 7.68 12.77 -4.41
C GLY A 48 8.18 13.99 -4.01
#